data_5a49edd7114a32f4f07edc62a4b473ed
#
_entry.id   5a49edd7114a32f4f07edc62a4b473ed
#
_cell.length_a   1.000
_cell.length_b   1.000
_cell.length_c   1.000
_cell.angle_alpha   90.00
_cell.angle_beta   90.00
_cell.angle_gamma   90.00
#
_symmetry.space_group_name_H-M   'P 1'
#
loop_
_entity.id
_entity.type
_entity.pdbx_description
1 polymer ?
#
loop_
_entity_poly.entity_id
_entity_poly.type
_entity_poly.pdbx_seq_one_letter_code
_entity_poly.pdbx_strand_id
1 'polypeptide(L)'
;MNKEFLQALATLQDNINTVIKKEDNPYFKSKYADLNAIFAEVKTKIRENGFILIQTVQHNYLHTELVHIETGDKLESDMDLLTVKADMQQLGSAVTYARRYSLLPLLNIETEDDDGNLASGKAKSFDEMETLDDFINAIKSAKSVKALGALYYKWSAKFAEGSDEYRKLQNLSSAVKLQLQNPDCKVEITEKR
;
A
#
# COMPACT_ATOMS: atom_id res chain seq x y z
N MET A 1 20.55 -17.37 -19.96
CA MET A 1 20.33 -16.05 -20.61
C MET A 1 21.56 -15.70 -21.40
N ASN A 2 21.42 -15.46 -22.68
CA ASN A 2 22.52 -15.04 -23.55
C ASN A 2 22.72 -13.51 -23.51
N LYS A 3 23.78 -13.05 -24.18
CA LYS A 3 24.14 -11.61 -24.20
C LYS A 3 23.07 -10.76 -24.87
N GLU A 4 22.45 -11.26 -25.90
CA GLU A 4 21.42 -10.58 -26.68
C GLU A 4 20.16 -10.33 -25.85
N PHE A 5 19.68 -11.35 -25.11
CA PHE A 5 18.61 -11.21 -24.14
C PHE A 5 18.90 -10.10 -23.10
N LEU A 6 20.11 -10.11 -22.52
CA LEU A 6 20.49 -9.14 -21.51
C LEU A 6 20.57 -7.71 -22.07
N GLN A 7 21.02 -7.54 -23.31
CA GLN A 7 21.03 -6.25 -23.98
C GLN A 7 19.63 -5.74 -24.26
N ALA A 8 18.74 -6.60 -24.77
CA ALA A 8 17.35 -6.27 -25.02
C ALA A 8 16.61 -5.92 -23.72
N LEU A 9 16.85 -6.68 -22.63
CA LEU A 9 16.26 -6.41 -21.32
C LEU A 9 16.73 -5.06 -20.76
N ALA A 10 18.02 -4.75 -20.83
CA ALA A 10 18.54 -3.47 -20.39
C ALA A 10 17.91 -2.31 -21.18
N THR A 11 17.81 -2.45 -22.51
CA THR A 11 17.15 -1.43 -23.36
C THR A 11 15.67 -1.27 -23.01
N LEU A 12 14.97 -2.37 -22.73
CA LEU A 12 13.58 -2.32 -22.29
C LEU A 12 13.44 -1.55 -20.97
N GLN A 13 14.29 -1.84 -19.99
CA GLN A 13 14.28 -1.17 -18.68
C GLN A 13 14.58 0.33 -18.79
N ASP A 14 15.55 0.70 -19.61
CA ASP A 14 15.90 2.11 -19.86
C ASP A 14 14.76 2.90 -20.54
N ASN A 15 13.92 2.22 -21.31
CA ASN A 15 12.80 2.82 -22.02
C ASN A 15 11.53 2.97 -21.16
N ILE A 16 11.43 2.29 -20.02
CA ILE A 16 10.27 2.38 -19.14
C ILE A 16 10.38 3.63 -18.28
N ASN A 17 9.33 4.47 -18.31
CA ASN A 17 9.27 5.65 -17.45
C ASN A 17 8.66 5.29 -16.09
N THR A 18 8.90 6.16 -15.12
CA THR A 18 8.24 6.12 -13.82
C THR A 18 6.71 6.15 -13.98
N VAL A 19 6.02 5.20 -13.35
CA VAL A 19 4.56 5.14 -13.41
C VAL A 19 3.95 5.99 -12.29
N ILE A 20 3.14 6.99 -12.68
CA ILE A 20 2.48 7.91 -11.76
C ILE A 20 1.32 7.20 -11.03
N LYS A 21 1.29 7.31 -9.72
CA LYS A 21 0.19 6.84 -8.88
C LYS A 21 -0.97 7.83 -8.93
N LYS A 22 -2.05 7.50 -9.64
CA LYS A 22 -3.23 8.37 -9.80
C LYS A 22 -4.43 7.92 -9.01
N GLU A 23 -4.55 6.63 -8.76
CA GLU A 23 -5.73 6.05 -8.13
C GLU A 23 -5.63 6.08 -6.61
N ASP A 24 -6.72 6.52 -5.95
CA ASP A 24 -6.83 6.52 -4.51
C ASP A 24 -7.20 5.13 -3.98
N ASN A 25 -6.45 4.62 -3.00
CA ASN A 25 -6.80 3.41 -2.30
C ASN A 25 -7.80 3.76 -1.18
N PRO A 26 -9.08 3.34 -1.29
CA PRO A 26 -10.11 3.69 -0.31
C PRO A 26 -9.85 3.11 1.09
N TYR A 27 -9.03 2.05 1.19
CA TYR A 27 -8.72 1.39 2.46
C TYR A 27 -7.51 2.00 3.17
N PHE A 28 -6.51 2.47 2.42
CA PHE A 28 -5.24 2.94 2.99
C PHE A 28 -5.00 4.44 2.80
N LYS A 29 -5.94 5.18 2.16
CA LYS A 29 -5.82 6.61 1.84
C LYS A 29 -4.48 6.95 1.14
N SER A 30 -3.94 6.00 0.40
CA SER A 30 -2.70 6.12 -0.36
C SER A 30 -3.00 6.02 -1.85
N LYS A 31 -2.20 6.67 -2.65
CA LYS A 31 -2.28 6.52 -4.10
C LYS A 31 -1.48 5.31 -4.56
N TYR A 32 -1.94 4.65 -5.60
CA TYR A 32 -1.21 3.55 -6.21
C TYR A 32 -1.29 3.63 -7.73
N ALA A 33 -0.25 3.10 -8.39
CA ALA A 33 -0.30 2.89 -9.82
C ALA A 33 -1.24 1.73 -10.12
N ASP A 34 -2.35 1.97 -10.79
CA ASP A 34 -3.28 0.91 -11.14
C ASP A 34 -2.68 -0.02 -12.21
N LEU A 35 -3.28 -1.18 -12.40
CA LEU A 35 -2.81 -2.16 -13.37
C LEU A 35 -2.88 -1.61 -14.80
N ASN A 36 -3.88 -0.78 -15.13
CA ASN A 36 -4.05 -0.21 -16.47
C ASN A 36 -2.95 0.83 -16.75
N ALA A 37 -2.59 1.65 -15.75
CA ALA A 37 -1.49 2.62 -15.88
C ALA A 37 -0.16 1.91 -16.16
N ILE A 38 0.14 0.81 -15.44
CA ILE A 38 1.34 0.00 -15.68
C ILE A 38 1.30 -0.60 -17.09
N PHE A 39 0.19 -1.25 -17.49
CA PHE A 39 0.09 -1.83 -18.83
C PHE A 39 0.16 -0.80 -19.94
N ALA A 40 -0.41 0.39 -19.76
CA ALA A 40 -0.33 1.49 -20.74
C ALA A 40 1.13 1.90 -20.96
N GLU A 41 1.94 1.91 -19.90
CA GLU A 41 3.36 2.24 -19.98
C GLU A 41 4.19 1.12 -20.62
N VAL A 42 3.99 -0.14 -20.23
CA VAL A 42 4.94 -1.21 -20.58
C VAL A 42 4.57 -2.00 -21.84
N LYS A 43 3.28 -2.12 -22.19
CA LYS A 43 2.82 -3.05 -23.24
C LYS A 43 3.46 -2.83 -24.60
N THR A 44 3.55 -1.59 -25.04
CA THR A 44 4.16 -1.24 -26.33
C THR A 44 5.67 -1.44 -26.27
N LYS A 45 6.30 -1.01 -25.19
CA LYS A 45 7.76 -1.09 -25.00
C LYS A 45 8.27 -2.52 -24.92
N ILE A 46 7.54 -3.42 -24.25
CA ILE A 46 7.84 -4.85 -24.23
C ILE A 46 7.91 -5.41 -25.66
N ARG A 47 6.94 -5.07 -26.51
CA ARG A 47 6.88 -5.58 -27.90
C ARG A 47 7.95 -4.95 -28.78
N GLU A 48 8.19 -3.65 -28.66
CA GLU A 48 9.21 -2.93 -29.45
C GLU A 48 10.63 -3.39 -29.15
N ASN A 49 10.86 -3.89 -27.93
CA ASN A 49 12.16 -4.46 -27.53
C ASN A 49 12.23 -5.99 -27.70
N GLY A 50 11.33 -6.58 -28.50
CA GLY A 50 11.39 -8.00 -28.86
C GLY A 50 10.93 -8.97 -27.77
N PHE A 51 10.15 -8.52 -26.80
CA PHE A 51 9.62 -9.39 -25.74
C PHE A 51 8.12 -9.62 -25.86
N ILE A 52 7.68 -10.73 -25.28
CA ILE A 52 6.28 -11.00 -24.94
C ILE A 52 6.15 -11.20 -23.45
N LEU A 53 5.05 -10.68 -22.87
CA LEU A 53 4.68 -10.88 -21.48
C LEU A 53 3.54 -11.88 -21.39
N ILE A 54 3.72 -12.91 -20.59
CA ILE A 54 2.74 -13.96 -20.35
C ILE A 54 2.44 -14.01 -18.85
N GLN A 55 1.16 -13.93 -18.49
CA GLN A 55 0.71 -14.08 -17.10
C GLN A 55 -0.38 -15.14 -17.06
N THR A 56 -0.15 -16.21 -16.31
CA THR A 56 -1.08 -17.33 -16.16
C THR A 56 -1.33 -17.63 -14.69
N VAL A 57 -2.58 -17.94 -14.35
CA VAL A 57 -2.92 -18.43 -13.01
C VAL A 57 -2.76 -19.94 -12.99
N GLN A 58 -1.94 -20.43 -12.08
CA GLN A 58 -1.66 -21.84 -11.89
C GLN A 58 -1.91 -22.19 -10.42
N HIS A 59 -2.91 -23.06 -10.14
CA HIS A 59 -3.31 -23.42 -8.78
C HIS A 59 -3.60 -22.17 -7.92
N ASN A 60 -2.70 -21.83 -7.02
CA ASN A 60 -2.83 -20.71 -6.09
C ASN A 60 -1.77 -19.61 -6.29
N TYR A 61 -1.11 -19.57 -7.43
CA TYR A 61 -0.14 -18.52 -7.74
C TYR A 61 -0.32 -17.97 -9.16
N LEU A 62 0.16 -16.75 -9.35
CA LEU A 62 0.31 -16.13 -10.66
C LEU A 62 1.72 -16.37 -11.15
N HIS A 63 1.84 -17.06 -12.29
CA HIS A 63 3.08 -17.21 -13.01
C HIS A 63 3.23 -16.09 -14.04
N THR A 64 4.38 -15.42 -14.05
CA THR A 64 4.69 -14.31 -14.96
C THR A 64 5.98 -14.62 -15.70
N GLU A 65 5.94 -14.59 -17.02
CA GLU A 65 7.10 -14.78 -17.90
C GLU A 65 7.26 -13.57 -18.82
N LEU A 66 8.50 -13.11 -18.95
CA LEU A 66 8.95 -12.19 -19.99
C LEU A 66 9.87 -12.97 -20.92
N VAL A 67 9.40 -13.25 -22.12
CA VAL A 67 10.10 -14.11 -23.10
C VAL A 67 10.66 -13.24 -24.22
N HIS A 68 11.93 -13.36 -24.51
CA HIS A 68 12.57 -12.74 -25.68
C HIS A 68 12.29 -13.56 -26.92
N ILE A 69 11.65 -12.95 -27.92
CA ILE A 69 11.13 -13.67 -29.10
C ILE A 69 12.23 -14.34 -29.90
N GLU A 70 13.35 -13.65 -30.05
CA GLU A 70 14.43 -14.06 -30.94
C GLU A 70 15.27 -15.20 -30.36
N THR A 71 15.56 -15.15 -29.07
CA THR A 71 16.43 -16.14 -28.40
C THR A 71 15.67 -17.24 -27.66
N GLY A 72 14.38 -17.01 -27.34
CA GLY A 72 13.59 -17.90 -26.49
C GLY A 72 13.99 -17.88 -25.02
N ASP A 73 15.01 -17.10 -24.64
CA ASP A 73 15.36 -16.89 -23.25
C ASP A 73 14.23 -16.17 -22.51
N LYS A 74 14.08 -16.46 -21.23
CA LYS A 74 13.01 -15.86 -20.41
C LYS A 74 13.47 -15.45 -19.02
N LEU A 75 12.79 -14.45 -18.49
CA LEU A 75 12.79 -14.08 -17.07
C LEU A 75 11.41 -14.42 -16.50
N GLU A 76 11.38 -15.09 -15.38
CA GLU A 76 10.13 -15.58 -14.80
C GLU A 76 10.06 -15.32 -13.29
N SER A 77 8.85 -15.15 -12.78
CA SER A 77 8.58 -15.06 -11.35
C SER A 77 7.20 -15.61 -11.01
N ASP A 78 7.07 -16.13 -9.81
CA ASP A 78 5.82 -16.62 -9.24
C ASP A 78 5.39 -15.73 -8.09
N MET A 79 4.09 -15.50 -7.97
CA MET A 79 3.50 -14.75 -6.89
C MET A 79 2.27 -15.47 -6.33
N ASP A 80 2.28 -15.79 -5.04
CA ASP A 80 1.17 -16.46 -4.38
C ASP A 80 -0.11 -15.62 -4.40
N LEU A 81 -1.24 -16.26 -4.69
CA LEU A 81 -2.57 -15.68 -4.62
C LEU A 81 -3.16 -15.93 -3.22
N LEU A 82 -2.83 -15.03 -2.30
CA LEU A 82 -3.30 -15.13 -0.92
C LEU A 82 -4.75 -14.65 -0.81
N THR A 83 -5.67 -15.56 -0.50
CA THR A 83 -7.06 -15.25 -0.22
C THR A 83 -7.43 -15.72 1.20
N VAL A 84 -8.13 -14.87 1.95
CA VAL A 84 -8.58 -15.20 3.30
C VAL A 84 -9.80 -16.14 3.28
N LYS A 85 -10.59 -16.07 2.21
CA LYS A 85 -11.78 -16.92 1.98
C LYS A 85 -11.75 -17.49 0.57
N ALA A 86 -12.25 -18.70 0.39
CA ALA A 86 -12.45 -19.32 -0.91
C ALA A 86 -13.66 -18.69 -1.64
N ASP A 87 -13.45 -17.50 -2.19
CA ASP A 87 -14.46 -16.65 -2.82
C ASP A 87 -13.90 -16.10 -4.13
N MET A 88 -14.67 -16.22 -5.21
CA MET A 88 -14.26 -15.82 -6.56
C MET A 88 -13.99 -14.31 -6.68
N GLN A 89 -14.68 -13.48 -5.89
CA GLN A 89 -14.43 -12.04 -5.88
C GLN A 89 -13.08 -11.72 -5.23
N GLN A 90 -12.75 -12.38 -4.14
CA GLN A 90 -11.43 -12.24 -3.50
C GLN A 90 -10.32 -12.77 -4.41
N LEU A 91 -10.54 -13.90 -5.10
CA LEU A 91 -9.59 -14.42 -6.07
C LEU A 91 -9.36 -13.43 -7.21
N GLY A 92 -10.42 -12.84 -7.78
CA GLY A 92 -10.30 -11.81 -8.83
C GLY A 92 -9.49 -10.59 -8.38
N SER A 93 -9.71 -10.14 -7.14
CA SER A 93 -8.95 -9.05 -6.52
C SER A 93 -7.48 -9.45 -6.32
N ALA A 94 -7.22 -10.66 -5.80
CA ALA A 94 -5.87 -11.18 -5.60
C ALA A 94 -5.10 -11.31 -6.92
N VAL A 95 -5.75 -11.79 -7.99
CA VAL A 95 -5.16 -11.88 -9.33
C VAL A 95 -4.79 -10.49 -9.85
N THR A 96 -5.67 -9.50 -9.71
CA THR A 96 -5.40 -8.12 -10.15
C THR A 96 -4.22 -7.52 -9.38
N TYR A 97 -4.16 -7.78 -8.08
CA TYR A 97 -3.07 -7.38 -7.21
C TYR A 97 -1.76 -8.05 -7.62
N ALA A 98 -1.76 -9.37 -7.76
CA ALA A 98 -0.59 -10.15 -8.14
C ALA A 98 -0.04 -9.75 -9.52
N ARG A 99 -0.91 -9.54 -10.51
CA ARG A 99 -0.51 -9.08 -11.84
C ARG A 99 0.26 -7.76 -11.81
N ARG A 100 -0.16 -6.83 -10.97
CA ARG A 100 0.51 -5.54 -10.79
C ARG A 100 1.86 -5.70 -10.10
N TYR A 101 1.86 -6.38 -8.96
CA TYR A 101 3.05 -6.51 -8.13
C TYR A 101 4.11 -7.47 -8.67
N SER A 102 3.76 -8.36 -9.60
CA SER A 102 4.76 -9.16 -10.30
C SER A 102 5.46 -8.37 -11.40
N LEU A 103 4.80 -7.39 -12.04
CA LEU A 103 5.40 -6.59 -13.12
C LEU A 103 6.41 -5.56 -12.62
N LEU A 104 6.11 -4.91 -11.49
CA LEU A 104 6.97 -3.85 -10.96
C LEU A 104 8.41 -4.31 -10.74
N PRO A 105 8.68 -5.38 -9.96
CA PRO A 105 10.04 -5.87 -9.75
C PRO A 105 10.60 -6.61 -10.97
N LEU A 106 9.78 -7.32 -11.75
CA LEU A 106 10.23 -8.06 -12.92
C LEU A 106 10.86 -7.14 -13.98
N LEU A 107 10.26 -5.97 -14.19
CA LEU A 107 10.69 -4.97 -15.16
C LEU A 107 11.49 -3.82 -14.53
N ASN A 108 11.77 -3.89 -13.22
CA ASN A 108 12.42 -2.82 -12.45
C ASN A 108 11.73 -1.46 -12.62
N ILE A 109 10.38 -1.46 -12.59
CA ILE A 109 9.59 -0.24 -12.78
C ILE A 109 9.64 0.60 -11.52
N GLU A 110 10.10 1.84 -11.64
CA GLU A 110 9.97 2.84 -10.60
C GLU A 110 8.54 3.37 -10.57
N THR A 111 7.95 3.37 -9.39
CA THR A 111 6.72 4.12 -9.16
C THR A 111 7.09 5.41 -8.44
N GLU A 112 6.41 6.52 -8.73
CA GLU A 112 6.55 7.69 -7.86
C GLU A 112 6.32 7.23 -6.43
N ASP A 113 7.38 7.20 -5.64
CA ASP A 113 7.23 7.12 -4.20
C ASP A 113 6.62 8.44 -3.77
N ASP A 114 5.31 8.39 -3.59
CA ASP A 114 4.64 9.24 -2.65
C ASP A 114 5.31 8.85 -1.33
N ASP A 115 6.30 9.67 -0.92
CA ASP A 115 7.14 9.44 0.23
C ASP A 115 6.39 8.63 1.26
N GLY A 116 6.90 7.44 1.63
CA GLY A 116 6.23 6.49 2.50
C GLY A 116 5.69 7.08 3.82
N ASN A 117 5.81 8.38 4.02
CA ASN A 117 5.25 9.21 5.06
C ASN A 117 3.78 9.62 4.84
N LEU A 118 3.26 9.62 3.60
CA LEU A 118 1.82 9.85 3.33
C LEU A 118 1.07 8.55 3.03
N ALA A 119 1.71 7.54 2.44
CA ALA A 119 1.09 6.25 2.13
C ALA A 119 1.19 5.23 3.27
N SER A 120 2.16 5.34 4.12
CA SER A 120 2.06 4.79 5.46
C SER A 120 1.28 5.79 6.29
N GLY A 121 -0.02 5.62 6.36
CA GLY A 121 -0.73 5.74 7.61
C GLY A 121 -0.20 4.67 8.57
N LYS A 122 1.11 4.44 8.61
CA LYS A 122 1.82 3.94 9.75
C LYS A 122 1.57 5.01 10.79
N ALA A 123 0.54 4.78 11.61
CA ALA A 123 0.59 5.34 12.93
C ALA A 123 2.06 5.21 13.32
N LYS A 124 2.74 6.35 13.48
CA LYS A 124 4.14 6.36 13.92
C LYS A 124 4.24 5.30 14.98
N SER A 125 5.29 4.50 14.95
CA SER A 125 5.47 3.48 15.99
C SER A 125 5.29 4.17 17.33
N PHE A 126 4.81 3.44 18.30
CA PHE A 126 4.52 4.01 19.64
C PHE A 126 5.68 4.88 20.16
N ASP A 127 6.92 4.61 19.71
CA ASP A 127 8.12 5.32 20.11
C ASP A 127 8.44 6.57 19.26
N GLU A 128 7.83 6.71 18.09
CA GLU A 128 8.04 7.82 17.15
C GLU A 128 6.98 8.93 17.25
N MET A 129 5.96 8.77 18.10
CA MET A 129 4.92 9.80 18.29
C MET A 129 5.48 10.98 19.10
N GLU A 130 5.64 12.12 18.44
CA GLU A 130 6.22 13.31 19.08
C GLU A 130 5.30 14.51 19.12
N THR A 131 4.40 14.64 18.17
CA THR A 131 3.52 15.81 18.03
C THR A 131 2.10 15.55 18.53
N LEU A 132 1.36 16.63 18.84
CA LEU A 132 -0.06 16.56 19.18
C LEU A 132 -0.87 15.85 18.09
N ASP A 133 -0.58 16.13 16.82
CA ASP A 133 -1.29 15.56 15.68
C ASP A 133 -1.03 14.04 15.54
N ASP A 134 0.17 13.56 15.88
CA ASP A 134 0.48 12.14 15.92
C ASP A 134 -0.46 11.40 16.90
N PHE A 135 -0.63 11.95 18.11
CA PHE A 135 -1.51 11.38 19.12
C PHE A 135 -2.99 11.48 18.75
N ILE A 136 -3.42 12.58 18.15
CA ILE A 136 -4.79 12.75 17.64
C ILE A 136 -5.11 11.65 16.60
N ASN A 137 -4.22 11.44 15.63
CA ASN A 137 -4.41 10.45 14.58
C ASN A 137 -4.39 9.01 15.15
N ALA A 138 -3.50 8.72 16.09
CA ALA A 138 -3.43 7.42 16.75
C ALA A 138 -4.70 7.12 17.58
N ILE A 139 -5.23 8.12 18.31
CA ILE A 139 -6.48 7.98 19.08
C ILE A 139 -7.67 7.75 18.14
N LYS A 140 -7.79 8.53 17.04
CA LYS A 140 -8.87 8.37 16.05
C LYS A 140 -8.85 7.00 15.36
N SER A 141 -7.67 6.40 15.20
CA SER A 141 -7.50 5.07 14.57
C SER A 141 -7.50 3.89 15.53
N ALA A 142 -7.62 4.13 16.83
CA ALA A 142 -7.62 3.07 17.84
C ALA A 142 -8.82 2.12 17.68
N LYS A 143 -8.55 0.82 17.64
CA LYS A 143 -9.56 -0.23 17.42
C LYS A 143 -9.98 -0.96 18.72
N SER A 144 -9.41 -0.57 19.85
CA SER A 144 -9.75 -1.19 21.14
C SER A 144 -9.49 -0.23 22.31
N VAL A 145 -10.24 -0.42 23.40
CA VAL A 145 -10.05 0.34 24.66
C VAL A 145 -8.64 0.11 25.22
N LYS A 146 -8.07 -1.10 25.02
CA LYS A 146 -6.70 -1.40 25.44
C LYS A 146 -5.67 -0.56 24.71
N ALA A 147 -5.85 -0.36 23.38
CA ALA A 147 -4.98 0.51 22.57
C ALA A 147 -5.08 1.97 23.02
N LEU A 148 -6.27 2.46 23.34
CA LEU A 148 -6.45 3.80 23.91
C LEU A 148 -5.75 3.98 25.25
N GLY A 149 -5.80 2.97 26.12
CA GLY A 149 -5.10 2.98 27.41
C GLY A 149 -3.58 3.12 27.24
N ALA A 150 -2.99 2.38 26.29
CA ALA A 150 -1.57 2.48 25.98
C ALA A 150 -1.18 3.88 25.44
N LEU A 151 -2.01 4.45 24.55
CA LEU A 151 -1.83 5.82 24.07
C LEU A 151 -1.94 6.86 25.19
N TYR A 152 -2.88 6.68 26.12
CA TYR A 152 -3.05 7.55 27.28
C TYR A 152 -1.76 7.69 28.09
N TYR A 153 -1.15 6.58 28.49
CA TYR A 153 0.10 6.60 29.27
C TYR A 153 1.22 7.37 28.56
N LYS A 154 1.28 7.28 27.24
CA LYS A 154 2.34 7.94 26.47
C LYS A 154 2.10 9.45 26.35
N TRP A 155 0.90 9.86 25.93
CA TRP A 155 0.65 11.29 25.74
C TRP A 155 0.51 12.04 27.08
N SER A 156 -0.01 11.38 28.14
CA SER A 156 -0.08 12.01 29.46
C SER A 156 1.29 12.24 30.11
N ALA A 157 2.28 11.44 29.74
CA ALA A 157 3.66 11.70 30.15
C ALA A 157 4.33 12.86 29.40
N LYS A 158 3.82 13.19 28.18
CA LYS A 158 4.44 14.17 27.30
C LYS A 158 3.80 15.58 27.42
N PHE A 159 2.50 15.63 27.62
CA PHE A 159 1.76 16.90 27.73
C PHE A 159 1.38 17.16 29.20
N ALA A 160 1.64 18.37 29.68
CA ALA A 160 1.36 18.75 31.06
C ALA A 160 -0.14 18.65 31.36
N GLU A 161 -0.49 18.06 32.50
CA GLU A 161 -1.87 17.96 32.93
C GLU A 161 -2.51 19.36 33.06
N GLY A 162 -3.69 19.52 32.43
CA GLY A 162 -4.39 20.81 32.38
C GLY A 162 -3.99 21.74 31.21
N SER A 163 -2.99 21.38 30.38
CA SER A 163 -2.71 22.09 29.13
C SER A 163 -3.86 21.93 28.12
N ASP A 164 -3.93 22.79 27.12
CA ASP A 164 -4.96 22.70 26.08
C ASP A 164 -4.77 21.44 25.23
N GLU A 165 -3.52 21.03 24.97
CA GLU A 165 -3.17 19.78 24.29
C GLU A 165 -3.65 18.56 25.10
N TYR A 166 -3.38 18.56 26.41
CA TYR A 166 -3.81 17.49 27.31
C TYR A 166 -5.33 17.33 27.31
N ARG A 167 -6.07 18.47 27.46
CA ARG A 167 -7.53 18.47 27.44
C ARG A 167 -8.09 17.98 26.11
N LYS A 168 -7.49 18.41 24.99
CA LYS A 168 -7.89 17.99 23.65
C LYS A 168 -7.75 16.48 23.47
N LEU A 169 -6.62 15.89 23.86
CA LEU A 169 -6.36 14.45 23.77
C LEU A 169 -7.26 13.64 24.73
N GLN A 170 -7.50 14.16 25.94
CA GLN A 170 -8.39 13.52 26.93
C GLN A 170 -9.84 13.45 26.42
N ASN A 171 -10.35 14.57 25.89
CA ASN A 171 -11.71 14.62 25.34
C ASN A 171 -11.87 13.67 24.15
N LEU A 172 -10.89 13.67 23.22
CA LEU A 172 -10.88 12.80 22.07
C LEU A 172 -10.81 11.32 22.47
N SER A 173 -9.94 10.97 23.42
CA SER A 173 -9.82 9.59 23.92
C SER A 173 -11.12 9.11 24.58
N SER A 174 -11.80 9.98 25.32
CA SER A 174 -13.07 9.68 25.96
C SER A 174 -14.18 9.44 24.93
N ALA A 175 -14.24 10.26 23.89
CA ALA A 175 -15.21 10.13 22.80
C ALA A 175 -15.00 8.82 22.02
N VAL A 176 -13.77 8.49 21.64
CA VAL A 176 -13.44 7.25 20.94
C VAL A 176 -13.67 6.01 21.82
N LYS A 177 -13.36 6.10 23.12
CA LYS A 177 -13.67 5.03 24.09
C LYS A 177 -15.17 4.72 24.15
N LEU A 178 -15.99 5.76 24.22
CA LEU A 178 -17.45 5.61 24.25
C LEU A 178 -17.96 4.95 22.96
N GLN A 179 -17.44 5.36 21.81
CA GLN A 179 -17.79 4.78 20.51
C GLN A 179 -17.36 3.31 20.39
N LEU A 180 -16.19 2.93 20.92
CA LEU A 180 -15.72 1.55 20.93
C LEU A 180 -16.55 0.64 21.87
N GLN A 181 -17.11 1.20 22.94
CA GLN A 181 -17.98 0.47 23.89
C GLN A 181 -19.43 0.39 23.42
N ASN A 182 -19.88 1.36 22.61
CA ASN A 182 -21.24 1.45 22.08
C ASN A 182 -21.19 1.76 20.58
N PRO A 183 -21.04 0.75 19.70
CA PRO A 183 -20.86 0.96 18.24
C PRO A 183 -22.02 1.71 17.57
N ASP A 184 -23.22 1.64 18.15
CA ASP A 184 -24.43 2.31 17.62
C ASP A 184 -24.51 3.80 18.02
N CYS A 185 -23.65 4.27 18.92
CA CYS A 185 -23.58 5.65 19.36
C CYS A 185 -22.67 6.47 18.44
N LYS A 186 -23.24 7.25 17.53
CA LYS A 186 -22.49 8.24 16.73
C LYS A 186 -22.13 9.42 17.64
N VAL A 187 -20.89 9.48 18.08
CA VAL A 187 -20.35 10.65 18.79
C VAL A 187 -19.82 11.62 17.74
N GLU A 188 -20.47 12.78 17.60
CA GLU A 188 -19.91 13.88 16.80
C GLU A 188 -18.67 14.44 17.53
N ILE A 189 -17.51 14.23 16.93
CA ILE A 189 -16.26 14.82 17.40
C ILE A 189 -16.25 16.28 16.90
N THR A 190 -16.90 17.16 17.65
CA THR A 190 -16.89 18.61 17.37
C THR A 190 -15.52 19.19 17.73
N GLU A 191 -14.75 19.55 16.73
CA GLU A 191 -13.61 20.45 16.90
C GLU A 191 -14.15 21.86 17.24
N LYS A 192 -14.36 22.15 18.53
CA LYS A 192 -14.52 23.54 18.93
C LYS A 192 -13.18 24.26 18.71
N ARG A 193 -13.23 25.23 17.80
CA ARG A 193 -12.15 26.20 17.55
C ARG A 193 -11.76 26.97 18.82
#